data_b3abeec5c603d96cd321f107d789a0b3
#
_entry.id   b3abeec5c603d96cd321f107d789a0b3
#
_cell.length_a   1.000
_cell.length_b   1.000
_cell.length_c   1.000
_cell.angle_alpha   90.00
_cell.angle_beta   90.00
_cell.angle_gamma   90.00
#
_symmetry.space_group_name_H-M   'P 1'
#
loop_
_entity.id
_entity.type
_entity.pdbx_description
1 polymer ?
#
loop_
_entity_poly.entity_id
_entity_poly.type
_entity_poly.pdbx_seq_one_letter_code
_entity_poly.pdbx_strand_id
1 'polypeptide(L)'
;MQLEGKPLIDVGSCNLHVVHNGFHAGISSVDQSWRVEDLMSDLFTFFTKYLSRAEDFTVIQEALNMEKKALKRFVTVSNHWLSVGPVCERIIENWAGLTKYFLKTEHSAPIKESSMYKRIATSLLEGNIMLARLHFIVSIANLFKPFLTKFQSESVSIHLLFEELAQVLHLLLQRFVKVDALKDKNGAQLLSVPLDSRPAQACEFGVHTLAVLKSLKKDSNPRLALLQKDMIQFLKSSSKYLQQRLPLKNEFLFNVQCLTPSKKGNAETNQMIHVLAASMPHLASDLRFLDSVSTERRLYQADADISPDWAVTHDDGVVPVDKYWARVSTLRDGLGNPKYANLMVVVKAALCVIHGQADVERGFSLNKHIVDEG
;
A
#
# COMPACT_ATOMS: atom_id res chain seq x y z
N MET A 1 28.46 2.98 -0.97
CA MET A 1 29.58 3.85 -0.52
C MET A 1 30.00 3.35 0.85
N GLN A 2 31.18 2.77 0.98
CA GLN A 2 31.75 2.40 2.28
C GLN A 2 32.57 3.58 2.77
N LEU A 3 32.17 4.18 3.85
CA LEU A 3 33.00 5.14 4.58
C LEU A 3 33.86 4.34 5.57
N GLU A 4 35.15 4.24 5.31
CA GLU A 4 36.17 3.65 6.21
C GLU A 4 35.85 2.25 6.75
N GLY A 5 35.32 1.35 5.90
CA GLY A 5 35.07 -0.05 6.27
C GLY A 5 33.84 -0.29 7.17
N LYS A 6 33.04 0.73 7.49
CA LYS A 6 31.79 0.57 8.26
C LYS A 6 30.60 0.43 7.34
N PRO A 7 29.75 -0.59 7.50
CA PRO A 7 28.56 -0.77 6.67
C PRO A 7 27.54 0.35 6.96
N LEU A 8 26.88 0.82 5.90
CA LEU A 8 25.70 1.69 6.06
C LEU A 8 24.52 0.87 6.59
N ILE A 9 23.61 1.53 7.30
CA ILE A 9 22.33 0.92 7.68
C ILE A 9 21.53 0.69 6.39
N ASP A 10 21.32 -0.57 6.04
CA ASP A 10 20.54 -0.97 4.88
C ASP A 10 19.12 -1.35 5.37
N VAL A 11 18.12 -0.61 4.92
CA VAL A 11 16.69 -0.88 5.19
C VAL A 11 15.99 -1.52 3.98
N GLY A 12 16.75 -1.96 2.99
CA GLY A 12 16.26 -2.53 1.74
C GLY A 12 15.96 -1.48 0.67
N SER A 13 15.35 -1.94 -0.42
CA SER A 13 14.86 -1.08 -1.49
C SER A 13 13.64 -0.26 -1.04
N CYS A 14 13.24 0.75 -1.83
CA CYS A 14 12.05 1.55 -1.52
C CYS A 14 10.82 0.67 -1.27
N ASN A 15 10.35 0.63 -0.04
CA ASN A 15 9.27 -0.25 0.39
C ASN A 15 7.92 0.10 -0.24
N LEU A 16 7.71 1.37 -0.61
CA LEU A 16 6.55 1.77 -1.41
C LEU A 16 6.53 1.05 -2.76
N HIS A 17 7.66 1.04 -3.48
CA HIS A 17 7.79 0.32 -4.74
C HIS A 17 7.63 -1.19 -4.58
N VAL A 18 8.16 -1.77 -3.50
CA VAL A 18 7.97 -3.20 -3.23
C VAL A 18 6.51 -3.54 -3.08
N VAL A 19 5.74 -2.75 -2.32
CA VAL A 19 4.31 -2.97 -2.11
C VAL A 19 3.52 -2.74 -3.40
N HIS A 20 3.83 -1.66 -4.15
CA HIS A 20 3.26 -1.42 -5.47
C HIS A 20 3.50 -2.59 -6.44
N ASN A 21 4.73 -3.06 -6.54
CA ASN A 21 5.10 -4.16 -7.42
C ASN A 21 4.48 -5.49 -6.97
N GLY A 22 4.16 -5.66 -5.69
CA GLY A 22 3.38 -6.78 -5.20
C GLY A 22 1.97 -6.80 -5.79
N PHE A 23 1.29 -5.66 -5.84
CA PHE A 23 0.00 -5.53 -6.53
C PHE A 23 0.13 -5.77 -8.04
N HIS A 24 1.15 -5.18 -8.68
CA HIS A 24 1.43 -5.38 -10.10
C HIS A 24 1.69 -6.85 -10.46
N ALA A 25 2.45 -7.58 -9.64
CA ALA A 25 2.68 -9.02 -9.85
C ALA A 25 1.36 -9.82 -9.82
N GLY A 26 0.40 -9.41 -9.00
CA GLY A 26 -0.95 -9.98 -8.98
C GLY A 26 -1.67 -9.75 -10.29
N ILE A 27 -1.80 -8.50 -10.73
CA ILE A 27 -2.54 -8.13 -11.94
C ILE A 27 -1.91 -8.74 -13.20
N SER A 28 -0.58 -8.67 -13.32
CA SER A 28 0.15 -9.23 -14.46
C SER A 28 -0.01 -10.75 -14.58
N SER A 29 -0.25 -11.45 -13.48
CA SER A 29 -0.47 -12.91 -13.50
C SER A 29 -1.79 -13.33 -14.15
N VAL A 30 -2.72 -12.40 -14.32
CA VAL A 30 -4.07 -12.62 -14.88
C VAL A 30 -4.39 -11.70 -16.07
N ASP A 31 -3.49 -10.79 -16.43
CA ASP A 31 -3.76 -9.73 -17.40
C ASP A 31 -4.16 -10.26 -18.78
N GLN A 32 -3.49 -11.31 -19.29
CA GLN A 32 -3.81 -11.90 -20.59
C GLN A 32 -5.26 -12.40 -20.67
N SER A 33 -5.83 -12.87 -19.55
CA SER A 33 -7.22 -13.36 -19.49
C SER A 33 -8.22 -12.27 -19.13
N TRP A 34 -7.79 -11.24 -18.38
CA TRP A 34 -8.68 -10.22 -17.83
C TRP A 34 -8.77 -8.96 -18.67
N ARG A 35 -7.67 -8.52 -19.26
CA ARG A 35 -7.57 -7.31 -20.10
C ARG A 35 -8.16 -6.05 -19.45
N VAL A 36 -8.05 -5.94 -18.14
CA VAL A 36 -8.62 -4.80 -17.39
C VAL A 36 -7.82 -3.54 -17.63
N GLU A 37 -6.50 -3.65 -17.76
CA GLU A 37 -5.62 -2.52 -18.07
C GLU A 37 -5.91 -1.94 -19.45
N ASP A 38 -6.12 -2.82 -20.45
CA ASP A 38 -6.55 -2.41 -21.78
C ASP A 38 -7.88 -1.65 -21.73
N LEU A 39 -8.87 -2.19 -20.98
CA LEU A 39 -10.18 -1.55 -20.86
C LEU A 39 -10.07 -0.15 -20.22
N MET A 40 -9.29 0.00 -19.14
CA MET A 40 -9.07 1.29 -18.48
C MET A 40 -8.44 2.31 -19.42
N SER A 41 -7.40 1.91 -20.13
CA SER A 41 -6.66 2.76 -21.07
C SER A 41 -7.50 3.13 -22.29
N ASP A 42 -8.19 2.14 -22.89
CA ASP A 42 -9.04 2.34 -24.06
C ASP A 42 -10.22 3.26 -23.74
N LEU A 43 -10.91 3.08 -22.61
CA LEU A 43 -12.02 3.94 -22.21
C LEU A 43 -11.59 5.38 -22.02
N PHE A 44 -10.50 5.61 -21.31
CA PHE A 44 -9.99 6.97 -21.12
C PHE A 44 -9.64 7.63 -22.47
N THR A 45 -8.86 6.93 -23.30
CA THR A 45 -8.42 7.44 -24.61
C THR A 45 -9.61 7.67 -25.55
N PHE A 46 -10.61 6.78 -25.53
CA PHE A 46 -11.79 6.88 -26.39
C PHE A 46 -12.59 8.17 -26.15
N PHE A 47 -12.79 8.54 -24.88
CA PHE A 47 -13.57 9.73 -24.52
C PHE A 47 -12.75 11.02 -24.47
N THR A 48 -11.42 10.96 -24.34
CA THR A 48 -10.57 12.16 -24.32
C THR A 48 -10.08 12.59 -25.70
N LYS A 49 -10.02 11.65 -26.65
CA LYS A 49 -9.54 11.93 -28.01
C LYS A 49 -10.50 12.84 -28.82
N TYR A 50 -11.81 12.75 -28.56
CA TYR A 50 -12.84 13.51 -29.26
C TYR A 50 -13.90 14.01 -28.28
N LEU A 51 -14.04 15.33 -28.17
CA LEU A 51 -15.00 15.98 -27.26
C LEU A 51 -16.44 15.53 -27.49
N SER A 52 -16.87 15.39 -28.78
CA SER A 52 -18.22 14.95 -29.13
C SER A 52 -18.60 13.59 -28.46
N ARG A 53 -17.65 12.68 -28.30
CA ARG A 53 -17.91 11.39 -27.64
C ARG A 53 -18.18 11.54 -26.15
N ALA A 54 -17.48 12.48 -25.49
CA ALA A 54 -17.70 12.79 -24.09
C ALA A 54 -19.07 13.49 -23.88
N GLU A 55 -19.46 14.36 -24.81
CA GLU A 55 -20.76 15.03 -24.83
C GLU A 55 -21.89 14.01 -25.02
N ASP A 56 -21.79 13.13 -26.03
CA ASP A 56 -22.76 12.04 -26.28
C ASP A 56 -22.89 11.13 -25.04
N PHE A 57 -21.79 10.83 -24.37
CA PHE A 57 -21.82 10.03 -23.13
C PHE A 57 -22.51 10.76 -21.99
N THR A 58 -22.31 12.07 -21.87
CA THR A 58 -22.99 12.90 -20.87
C THR A 58 -24.51 12.87 -21.06
N VAL A 59 -25.00 12.95 -22.30
CA VAL A 59 -26.43 12.84 -22.62
C VAL A 59 -26.99 11.47 -22.15
N ILE A 60 -26.21 10.40 -22.32
CA ILE A 60 -26.62 9.05 -21.84
C ILE A 60 -26.66 9.00 -20.32
N GLN A 61 -25.69 9.59 -19.63
CA GLN A 61 -25.68 9.67 -18.16
C GLN A 61 -26.92 10.42 -17.65
N GLU A 62 -27.28 11.56 -18.27
CA GLU A 62 -28.49 12.30 -17.95
C GLU A 62 -29.77 11.48 -18.16
N ALA A 63 -29.87 10.82 -19.31
CA ALA A 63 -31.04 9.98 -19.64
C ALA A 63 -31.20 8.75 -18.73
N LEU A 64 -30.16 8.39 -17.97
CA LEU A 64 -30.16 7.33 -16.97
C LEU A 64 -30.22 7.86 -15.54
N ASN A 65 -30.40 9.17 -15.33
CA ASN A 65 -30.32 9.84 -14.03
C ASN A 65 -29.03 9.51 -13.26
N MET A 66 -27.92 9.37 -13.97
CA MET A 66 -26.61 9.11 -13.40
C MET A 66 -25.92 10.44 -13.06
N GLU A 67 -25.07 10.41 -12.04
CA GLU A 67 -24.17 11.52 -11.77
C GLU A 67 -23.17 11.70 -12.91
N LYS A 68 -23.03 12.93 -13.41
CA LYS A 68 -22.08 13.26 -14.48
C LYS A 68 -20.65 13.19 -13.96
N LYS A 69 -20.01 12.06 -14.15
CA LYS A 69 -18.62 11.85 -13.74
C LYS A 69 -17.77 11.45 -14.96
N ALA A 70 -16.80 12.27 -15.29
CA ALA A 70 -15.81 11.93 -16.29
C ALA A 70 -15.00 10.68 -15.90
N LEU A 71 -14.58 9.90 -16.89
CA LEU A 71 -13.68 8.76 -16.67
C LEU A 71 -12.31 9.26 -16.22
N LYS A 72 -11.72 8.56 -15.25
CA LYS A 72 -10.40 8.90 -14.72
C LYS A 72 -9.30 8.34 -15.62
N ARG A 73 -8.20 9.10 -15.76
CA ARG A 73 -7.02 8.64 -16.49
C ARG A 73 -6.39 7.47 -15.76
N PHE A 74 -6.14 6.38 -16.47
CA PHE A 74 -5.26 5.32 -16.04
C PHE A 74 -3.82 5.69 -16.47
N VAL A 75 -2.93 5.74 -15.49
CA VAL A 75 -1.51 6.03 -15.74
C VAL A 75 -0.75 4.72 -15.57
N THR A 76 -0.27 4.15 -16.67
CA THR A 76 0.50 2.91 -16.73
C THR A 76 1.93 3.05 -16.19
N VAL A 77 2.37 4.26 -15.84
CA VAL A 77 3.72 4.49 -15.32
C VAL A 77 3.90 3.77 -14.00
N SER A 78 4.98 3.06 -13.85
CA SER A 78 5.33 2.13 -12.77
C SER A 78 5.12 2.60 -11.32
N ASN A 79 4.87 3.89 -11.11
CA ASN A 79 4.79 4.51 -9.79
C ASN A 79 3.37 4.92 -9.36
N HIS A 80 2.31 4.65 -10.16
CA HIS A 80 0.96 5.17 -9.89
C HIS A 80 -0.16 4.12 -9.83
N TRP A 81 0.15 2.90 -9.42
CA TRP A 81 -0.85 1.83 -9.23
C TRP A 81 -1.97 2.18 -8.23
N LEU A 82 -1.77 3.19 -7.38
CA LEU A 82 -2.84 3.80 -6.57
C LEU A 82 -4.01 4.31 -7.41
N SER A 83 -3.78 4.63 -8.69
CA SER A 83 -4.83 5.10 -9.60
C SER A 83 -5.76 3.98 -10.07
N VAL A 84 -5.34 2.71 -10.02
CA VAL A 84 -6.12 1.56 -10.52
C VAL A 84 -7.45 1.42 -9.79
N GLY A 85 -7.45 1.46 -8.46
CA GLY A 85 -8.67 1.37 -7.66
C GLY A 85 -9.70 2.45 -8.06
N PRO A 86 -9.36 3.74 -7.97
CA PRO A 86 -10.24 4.85 -8.38
C PRO A 86 -10.69 4.82 -9.84
N VAL A 87 -9.87 4.27 -10.77
CA VAL A 87 -10.28 4.11 -12.17
C VAL A 87 -11.31 3.00 -12.30
N CYS A 88 -11.07 1.83 -11.67
CA CYS A 88 -12.03 0.74 -11.65
C CYS A 88 -13.38 1.15 -11.00
N GLU A 89 -13.32 1.87 -9.87
CA GLU A 89 -14.53 2.42 -9.22
C GLU A 89 -15.30 3.32 -10.19
N ARG A 90 -14.62 4.20 -10.92
CA ARG A 90 -15.25 5.09 -11.89
C ARG A 90 -15.87 4.32 -13.07
N ILE A 91 -15.28 3.23 -13.53
CA ILE A 91 -15.86 2.36 -14.56
C ILE A 91 -17.10 1.66 -14.02
N ILE A 92 -17.06 1.16 -12.79
CA ILE A 92 -18.20 0.51 -12.13
C ILE A 92 -19.37 1.51 -11.97
N GLU A 93 -19.11 2.71 -11.47
CA GLU A 93 -20.11 3.77 -11.33
C GLU A 93 -20.79 4.10 -12.67
N ASN A 94 -20.04 4.07 -13.76
CA ASN A 94 -20.54 4.37 -15.10
C ASN A 94 -21.01 3.13 -15.89
N TRP A 95 -21.03 1.94 -15.28
CA TRP A 95 -21.25 0.68 -16.00
C TRP A 95 -22.52 0.67 -16.86
N ALA A 96 -23.64 1.13 -16.32
CA ALA A 96 -24.91 1.17 -17.04
C ALA A 96 -24.84 2.13 -18.26
N GLY A 97 -24.23 3.30 -18.08
CA GLY A 97 -24.01 4.28 -19.15
C GLY A 97 -23.09 3.74 -20.24
N LEU A 98 -21.96 3.13 -19.86
CA LEU A 98 -21.01 2.51 -20.77
C LEU A 98 -21.66 1.38 -21.57
N THR A 99 -22.41 0.50 -20.91
CA THR A 99 -23.15 -0.58 -21.57
C THR A 99 -24.18 -0.03 -22.56
N LYS A 100 -24.92 1.03 -22.20
CA LYS A 100 -25.86 1.68 -23.10
C LYS A 100 -25.15 2.31 -24.30
N TYR A 101 -24.04 3.04 -24.05
CA TYR A 101 -23.27 3.71 -25.09
C TYR A 101 -22.71 2.71 -26.11
N PHE A 102 -21.94 1.71 -25.66
CA PHE A 102 -21.21 0.81 -26.55
C PHE A 102 -22.03 -0.34 -27.12
N LEU A 103 -23.09 -0.78 -26.47
CA LEU A 103 -23.82 -1.99 -26.84
C LEU A 103 -25.24 -1.73 -27.34
N LYS A 104 -25.84 -0.58 -27.02
CA LYS A 104 -27.26 -0.31 -27.32
C LYS A 104 -27.48 0.96 -28.14
N THR A 105 -26.50 1.84 -28.23
CA THR A 105 -26.61 3.10 -28.99
C THR A 105 -26.09 2.91 -30.40
N GLU A 106 -26.80 3.45 -31.37
CA GLU A 106 -26.34 3.46 -32.77
C GLU A 106 -25.25 4.52 -32.94
N HIS A 107 -24.12 4.12 -33.53
CA HIS A 107 -23.00 4.98 -33.87
C HIS A 107 -22.69 4.89 -35.35
N SER A 108 -22.03 5.93 -35.89
CA SER A 108 -21.55 5.94 -37.27
C SER A 108 -20.54 4.81 -37.53
N ALA A 109 -20.46 4.35 -38.76
CA ALA A 109 -19.56 3.28 -39.17
C ALA A 109 -18.11 3.49 -38.76
N PRO A 110 -17.49 4.70 -38.92
CA PRO A 110 -16.11 4.94 -38.53
C PRO A 110 -15.86 4.73 -37.02
N ILE A 111 -16.86 4.98 -36.17
CA ILE A 111 -16.75 4.73 -34.71
C ILE A 111 -16.79 3.24 -34.42
N LYS A 112 -17.79 2.53 -34.98
CA LYS A 112 -18.00 1.08 -34.76
C LYS A 112 -16.86 0.23 -35.33
N GLU A 113 -16.24 0.66 -36.42
CA GLU A 113 -15.13 -0.05 -37.05
C GLU A 113 -13.79 0.15 -36.34
N SER A 114 -13.69 1.15 -35.47
CA SER A 114 -12.50 1.40 -34.66
C SER A 114 -12.13 0.18 -33.81
N SER A 115 -10.88 -0.25 -33.90
CA SER A 115 -10.37 -1.38 -33.09
C SER A 115 -10.53 -1.15 -31.57
N MET A 116 -10.39 0.10 -31.13
CA MET A 116 -10.59 0.50 -29.73
C MET A 116 -12.05 0.32 -29.30
N TYR A 117 -13.01 0.79 -30.14
CA TYR A 117 -14.44 0.58 -29.86
C TYR A 117 -14.76 -0.91 -29.71
N LYS A 118 -14.27 -1.75 -30.65
CA LYS A 118 -14.50 -3.18 -30.64
C LYS A 118 -13.93 -3.85 -29.39
N ARG A 119 -12.73 -3.46 -28.94
CA ARG A 119 -12.13 -3.99 -27.69
C ARG A 119 -12.96 -3.62 -26.47
N ILE A 120 -13.38 -2.34 -26.36
CA ILE A 120 -14.22 -1.89 -25.25
C ILE A 120 -15.56 -2.64 -25.25
N ALA A 121 -16.23 -2.71 -26.39
CA ALA A 121 -17.49 -3.42 -26.51
C ALA A 121 -17.36 -4.91 -26.15
N THR A 122 -16.29 -5.59 -26.58
CA THR A 122 -16.01 -6.97 -26.22
C THR A 122 -15.84 -7.14 -24.70
N SER A 123 -15.12 -6.24 -24.05
CA SER A 123 -14.94 -6.27 -22.60
C SER A 123 -16.27 -6.04 -21.85
N LEU A 124 -17.10 -5.10 -22.32
CA LEU A 124 -18.40 -4.82 -21.73
C LEU A 124 -19.42 -5.96 -21.94
N LEU A 125 -19.32 -6.70 -23.07
CA LEU A 125 -20.15 -7.90 -23.33
C LEU A 125 -19.89 -9.02 -22.32
N GLU A 126 -18.75 -9.07 -21.65
CA GLU A 126 -18.49 -10.03 -20.58
C GLU A 126 -19.42 -9.83 -19.36
N GLY A 127 -20.05 -8.67 -19.24
CA GLY A 127 -21.07 -8.37 -18.22
C GLY A 127 -20.57 -8.59 -16.80
N ASN A 128 -21.26 -9.47 -16.07
CA ASN A 128 -20.95 -9.78 -14.68
C ASN A 128 -19.53 -10.37 -14.47
N ILE A 129 -18.93 -10.99 -15.47
CA ILE A 129 -17.54 -11.46 -15.38
C ILE A 129 -16.58 -10.27 -15.25
N MET A 130 -16.72 -9.26 -16.13
CA MET A 130 -15.89 -8.06 -16.06
C MET A 130 -16.16 -7.25 -14.78
N LEU A 131 -17.43 -7.09 -14.38
CA LEU A 131 -17.77 -6.44 -13.12
C LEU A 131 -17.14 -7.13 -11.91
N ALA A 132 -17.13 -8.47 -11.88
CA ALA A 132 -16.48 -9.21 -10.80
C ALA A 132 -14.97 -8.96 -10.75
N ARG A 133 -14.30 -8.87 -11.92
CA ARG A 133 -12.86 -8.52 -12.01
C ARG A 133 -12.60 -7.12 -11.48
N LEU A 134 -13.39 -6.13 -11.91
CA LEU A 134 -13.25 -4.73 -11.46
C LEU A 134 -13.46 -4.60 -9.95
N HIS A 135 -14.53 -5.19 -9.40
CA HIS A 135 -14.78 -5.17 -7.95
C HIS A 135 -13.67 -5.87 -7.16
N PHE A 136 -13.14 -6.98 -7.67
CA PHE A 136 -12.02 -7.67 -7.04
C PHE A 136 -10.78 -6.78 -6.99
N ILE A 137 -10.40 -6.15 -8.11
CA ILE A 137 -9.26 -5.22 -8.17
C ILE A 137 -9.43 -4.07 -7.18
N VAL A 138 -10.62 -3.45 -7.11
CA VAL A 138 -10.93 -2.41 -6.12
C VAL A 138 -10.73 -2.92 -4.69
N SER A 139 -11.23 -4.13 -4.39
CA SER A 139 -11.10 -4.74 -3.06
C SER A 139 -9.64 -4.97 -2.66
N ILE A 140 -8.79 -5.38 -3.62
CA ILE A 140 -7.36 -5.55 -3.36
C ILE A 140 -6.63 -4.21 -3.29
N ALA A 141 -6.92 -3.26 -4.19
CA ALA A 141 -6.34 -1.92 -4.15
C ALA A 141 -6.60 -1.23 -2.80
N ASN A 142 -7.81 -1.38 -2.25
CA ASN A 142 -8.18 -0.83 -0.95
C ASN A 142 -7.44 -1.50 0.24
N LEU A 143 -6.93 -2.73 0.09
CA LEU A 143 -6.05 -3.34 1.08
C LEU A 143 -4.67 -2.67 1.10
N PHE A 144 -4.13 -2.30 -0.06
CA PHE A 144 -2.80 -1.69 -0.18
C PHE A 144 -2.80 -0.18 0.10
N LYS A 145 -3.92 0.49 -0.19
CA LYS A 145 -4.06 1.95 -0.12
C LYS A 145 -3.65 2.57 1.23
N PRO A 146 -4.06 2.05 2.42
CA PRO A 146 -3.68 2.64 3.70
C PRO A 146 -2.17 2.73 3.89
N PHE A 147 -1.44 1.63 3.59
CA PHE A 147 0.03 1.60 3.64
C PHE A 147 0.62 2.67 2.72
N LEU A 148 0.21 2.68 1.44
CA LEU A 148 0.77 3.59 0.45
C LEU A 148 0.49 5.05 0.81
N THR A 149 -0.72 5.38 1.27
CA THR A 149 -1.07 6.74 1.71
C THR A 149 -0.22 7.17 2.92
N LYS A 150 -0.04 6.29 3.91
CA LYS A 150 0.72 6.57 5.12
C LYS A 150 2.18 6.87 4.83
N PHE A 151 2.83 6.06 3.99
CA PHE A 151 4.27 6.19 3.71
C PHE A 151 4.61 7.10 2.52
N GLN A 152 3.60 7.67 1.85
CA GLN A 152 3.77 8.79 0.91
C GLN A 152 3.70 10.16 1.60
N SER A 153 3.34 10.22 2.88
CA SER A 153 3.32 11.46 3.65
C SER A 153 4.74 11.93 4.01
N GLU A 154 4.90 13.23 4.30
CA GLU A 154 6.18 13.83 4.72
C GLU A 154 6.57 13.49 6.16
N SER A 155 5.72 12.78 6.90
CA SER A 155 5.98 12.45 8.30
C SER A 155 7.01 11.33 8.45
N VAL A 156 7.86 11.45 9.48
CA VAL A 156 8.82 10.41 9.86
C VAL A 156 8.06 9.18 10.34
N SER A 157 8.09 8.09 9.57
CA SER A 157 7.29 6.89 9.81
C SER A 157 8.10 5.59 9.86
N ILE A 158 9.44 5.67 9.87
CA ILE A 158 10.33 4.49 9.87
C ILE A 158 10.02 3.50 11.01
N HIS A 159 9.62 4.01 12.18
CA HIS A 159 9.29 3.22 13.38
C HIS A 159 8.02 2.36 13.23
N LEU A 160 7.19 2.65 12.22
CA LEU A 160 5.95 1.91 11.92
C LEU A 160 6.14 0.94 10.75
N LEU A 161 7.21 1.08 9.97
CA LEU A 161 7.36 0.43 8.68
C LEU A 161 7.28 -1.11 8.77
N PHE A 162 7.95 -1.70 9.77
CA PHE A 162 7.97 -3.16 9.95
C PHE A 162 6.56 -3.74 10.16
N GLU A 163 5.79 -3.16 11.08
CA GLU A 163 4.44 -3.63 11.40
C GLU A 163 3.49 -3.46 10.22
N GLU A 164 3.54 -2.31 9.56
CA GLU A 164 2.68 -2.02 8.43
C GLU A 164 2.95 -2.93 7.21
N LEU A 165 4.23 -3.23 6.94
CA LEU A 165 4.61 -4.21 5.91
C LEU A 165 4.12 -5.62 6.26
N ALA A 166 4.30 -6.03 7.51
CA ALA A 166 3.80 -7.32 8.01
C ALA A 166 2.28 -7.39 7.92
N GLN A 167 1.57 -6.31 8.25
CA GLN A 167 0.12 -6.22 8.18
C GLN A 167 -0.39 -6.33 6.75
N VAL A 168 0.21 -5.64 5.78
CA VAL A 168 -0.16 -5.74 4.36
C VAL A 168 -0.05 -7.20 3.88
N LEU A 169 1.07 -7.86 4.18
CA LEU A 169 1.26 -9.26 3.80
C LEU A 169 0.27 -10.19 4.52
N HIS A 170 0.06 -10.01 5.81
CA HIS A 170 -0.88 -10.81 6.61
C HIS A 170 -2.30 -10.71 6.06
N LEU A 171 -2.80 -9.50 5.83
CA LEU A 171 -4.14 -9.26 5.28
C LEU A 171 -4.33 -9.86 3.90
N LEU A 172 -3.29 -9.84 3.06
CA LEU A 172 -3.33 -10.46 1.73
C LEU A 172 -3.39 -11.99 1.84
N LEU A 173 -2.54 -12.60 2.68
CA LEU A 173 -2.53 -14.05 2.93
C LEU A 173 -3.85 -14.53 3.54
N GLN A 174 -4.41 -13.77 4.47
CA GLN A 174 -5.67 -14.08 5.14
C GLN A 174 -6.83 -14.29 4.15
N ARG A 175 -6.78 -13.66 2.98
CA ARG A 175 -7.85 -13.79 1.98
C ARG A 175 -7.96 -15.17 1.36
N PHE A 176 -6.89 -15.96 1.31
CA PHE A 176 -6.92 -17.23 0.56
C PHE A 176 -6.16 -18.40 1.20
N VAL A 177 -5.18 -18.15 2.06
CA VAL A 177 -4.36 -19.19 2.68
C VAL A 177 -5.18 -19.98 3.70
N LYS A 178 -4.87 -21.27 3.88
CA LYS A 178 -5.45 -22.12 4.92
C LYS A 178 -5.26 -21.50 6.29
N VAL A 179 -6.32 -21.45 7.10
CA VAL A 179 -6.33 -20.77 8.42
C VAL A 179 -5.22 -21.30 9.33
N ASP A 180 -5.03 -22.62 9.38
CA ASP A 180 -4.02 -23.26 10.26
C ASP A 180 -2.58 -22.87 9.85
N ALA A 181 -2.34 -22.62 8.56
CA ALA A 181 -1.01 -22.21 8.09
C ALA A 181 -0.65 -20.77 8.47
N LEU A 182 -1.66 -19.92 8.73
CA LEU A 182 -1.50 -18.51 9.09
C LEU A 182 -1.66 -18.26 10.59
N LYS A 183 -2.21 -19.23 11.32
CA LYS A 183 -2.45 -19.12 12.76
C LYS A 183 -1.15 -18.79 13.51
N ASP A 184 -1.20 -17.79 14.37
CA ASP A 184 -0.11 -17.31 15.21
C ASP A 184 1.17 -16.89 14.46
N LYS A 185 1.08 -16.68 13.13
CA LYS A 185 2.18 -16.17 12.30
C LYS A 185 2.16 -14.65 12.23
N ASN A 186 3.31 -14.05 12.52
CA ASN A 186 3.49 -12.60 12.43
C ASN A 186 4.91 -12.23 11.96
N GLY A 187 5.12 -10.96 11.64
CA GLY A 187 6.41 -10.42 11.25
C GLY A 187 7.13 -11.29 10.21
N ALA A 188 8.38 -11.65 10.46
CA ALA A 188 9.21 -12.44 9.55
C ALA A 188 8.66 -13.85 9.27
N GLN A 189 7.84 -14.42 10.14
CA GLN A 189 7.24 -15.75 9.94
C GLN A 189 6.28 -15.77 8.74
N LEU A 190 5.69 -14.62 8.38
CA LEU A 190 4.81 -14.49 7.22
C LEU A 190 5.51 -14.78 5.90
N LEU A 191 6.85 -14.57 5.83
CA LEU A 191 7.64 -14.81 4.64
C LEU A 191 7.74 -16.29 4.25
N SER A 192 7.48 -17.20 5.19
CA SER A 192 7.56 -18.65 4.99
C SER A 192 6.20 -19.36 5.01
N VAL A 193 5.11 -18.60 5.07
CA VAL A 193 3.75 -19.17 5.04
C VAL A 193 3.51 -19.82 3.67
N PRO A 194 3.12 -21.11 3.61
CA PRO A 194 2.77 -21.77 2.35
C PRO A 194 1.58 -21.10 1.68
N LEU A 195 1.65 -20.92 0.36
CA LEU A 195 0.61 -20.27 -0.43
C LEU A 195 -0.50 -21.25 -0.91
N ASP A 196 -0.76 -22.29 -0.12
CA ASP A 196 -1.86 -23.22 -0.39
C ASP A 196 -3.20 -22.57 -0.09
N SER A 197 -4.03 -22.48 -1.13
CA SER A 197 -5.34 -21.83 -1.00
C SER A 197 -6.36 -22.74 -0.31
N ARG A 198 -7.28 -22.10 0.40
CA ARG A 198 -8.56 -22.70 0.77
C ARG A 198 -9.37 -23.03 -0.51
N PRO A 199 -10.43 -23.84 -0.42
CA PRO A 199 -11.41 -23.95 -1.49
C PRO A 199 -11.91 -22.58 -1.93
N ALA A 200 -12.12 -22.38 -3.22
CA ALA A 200 -12.45 -21.06 -3.77
C ALA A 200 -13.68 -20.40 -3.11
N GLN A 201 -14.65 -21.21 -2.67
CA GLN A 201 -15.85 -20.74 -1.98
C GLN A 201 -15.57 -20.19 -0.57
N ALA A 202 -14.44 -20.54 0.01
CA ALA A 202 -13.98 -20.07 1.33
C ALA A 202 -12.96 -18.92 1.24
N CYS A 203 -12.55 -18.53 0.02
CA CYS A 203 -11.65 -17.38 -0.19
C CYS A 203 -12.41 -16.06 -0.13
N GLU A 204 -11.71 -15.00 0.32
CA GLU A 204 -12.27 -13.66 0.49
C GLU A 204 -11.89 -12.76 -0.70
N PHE A 205 -12.81 -12.61 -1.64
CA PHE A 205 -12.60 -11.80 -2.84
C PHE A 205 -13.13 -10.36 -2.72
N GLY A 206 -13.72 -10.00 -1.57
CA GLY A 206 -14.38 -8.73 -1.31
C GLY A 206 -15.91 -8.81 -1.45
N VAL A 207 -16.62 -8.00 -0.67
CA VAL A 207 -18.10 -8.09 -0.52
C VAL A 207 -18.82 -7.91 -1.86
N HIS A 208 -18.48 -6.87 -2.63
CA HIS A 208 -19.11 -6.62 -3.93
C HIS A 208 -18.77 -7.71 -4.95
N THR A 209 -17.52 -8.18 -4.97
CA THR A 209 -17.13 -9.32 -5.82
C THR A 209 -17.96 -10.55 -5.50
N LEU A 210 -18.10 -10.89 -4.21
CA LEU A 210 -18.88 -12.06 -3.79
C LEU A 210 -20.36 -11.94 -4.19
N ALA A 211 -20.95 -10.75 -4.17
CA ALA A 211 -22.31 -10.52 -4.64
C ALA A 211 -22.46 -10.83 -6.13
N VAL A 212 -21.52 -10.38 -6.96
CA VAL A 212 -21.52 -10.69 -8.40
C VAL A 212 -21.25 -12.17 -8.66
N LEU A 213 -20.33 -12.81 -7.93
CA LEU A 213 -20.07 -14.25 -8.04
C LEU A 213 -21.30 -15.09 -7.67
N LYS A 214 -22.12 -14.66 -6.70
CA LYS A 214 -23.40 -15.31 -6.36
C LYS A 214 -24.39 -15.23 -7.52
N SER A 215 -24.48 -14.10 -8.22
CA SER A 215 -25.30 -13.98 -9.42
C SER A 215 -24.82 -14.92 -10.51
N LEU A 216 -23.52 -14.92 -10.83
CA LEU A 216 -22.94 -15.84 -11.82
C LEU A 216 -23.17 -17.31 -11.49
N LYS A 217 -23.16 -17.68 -10.20
CA LYS A 217 -23.47 -19.04 -9.75
C LYS A 217 -24.95 -19.38 -9.99
N LYS A 218 -25.87 -18.44 -9.69
CA LYS A 218 -27.31 -18.62 -9.94
C LYS A 218 -27.60 -18.84 -11.42
N ASP A 219 -26.88 -18.12 -12.28
CA ASP A 219 -27.00 -18.18 -13.72
C ASP A 219 -26.25 -19.40 -14.34
N SER A 220 -25.67 -20.26 -13.49
CA SER A 220 -24.86 -21.42 -13.91
C SER A 220 -23.77 -21.08 -14.92
N ASN A 221 -23.11 -19.93 -14.75
CA ASN A 221 -22.13 -19.44 -15.70
C ASN A 221 -20.88 -20.35 -15.74
N PRO A 222 -20.53 -20.93 -16.91
CA PRO A 222 -19.43 -21.89 -17.03
C PRO A 222 -18.05 -21.29 -16.75
N ARG A 223 -17.90 -19.96 -16.82
CA ARG A 223 -16.63 -19.25 -16.59
C ARG A 223 -16.38 -18.96 -15.10
N LEU A 224 -17.33 -19.22 -14.20
CA LEU A 224 -17.22 -18.92 -12.77
C LEU A 224 -16.00 -19.57 -12.12
N ALA A 225 -15.80 -20.88 -12.37
CA ALA A 225 -14.68 -21.63 -11.79
C ALA A 225 -13.31 -21.08 -12.25
N LEU A 226 -13.19 -20.72 -13.53
CA LEU A 226 -11.99 -20.12 -14.09
C LEU A 226 -11.74 -18.75 -13.47
N LEU A 227 -12.76 -17.90 -13.36
CA LEU A 227 -12.66 -16.58 -12.74
C LEU A 227 -12.16 -16.66 -11.28
N GLN A 228 -12.71 -17.60 -10.50
CA GLN A 228 -12.25 -17.81 -9.12
C GLN A 228 -10.80 -18.33 -9.05
N LYS A 229 -10.40 -19.20 -9.99
CA LYS A 229 -9.01 -19.66 -10.11
C LYS A 229 -8.07 -18.51 -10.42
N ASP A 230 -8.44 -17.62 -11.33
CA ASP A 230 -7.67 -16.43 -11.68
C ASP A 230 -7.53 -15.47 -10.47
N MET A 231 -8.62 -15.24 -9.72
CA MET A 231 -8.56 -14.42 -8.49
C MET A 231 -7.59 -15.01 -7.46
N ILE A 232 -7.58 -16.33 -7.27
CA ILE A 232 -6.63 -17.01 -6.38
C ILE A 232 -5.20 -16.89 -6.94
N GLN A 233 -5.02 -16.99 -8.26
CA GLN A 233 -3.72 -16.82 -8.89
C GLN A 233 -3.17 -15.41 -8.67
N PHE A 234 -4.00 -14.37 -8.80
CA PHE A 234 -3.64 -12.99 -8.46
C PHE A 234 -3.10 -12.91 -7.02
N LEU A 235 -3.88 -13.41 -6.05
CA LEU A 235 -3.50 -13.38 -4.63
C LEU A 235 -2.20 -14.12 -4.36
N LYS A 236 -2.00 -15.28 -4.97
CA LYS A 236 -0.76 -16.08 -4.87
C LYS A 236 0.45 -15.34 -5.43
N SER A 237 0.32 -14.76 -6.62
CA SER A 237 1.42 -14.06 -7.30
C SER A 237 1.82 -12.80 -6.54
N SER A 238 0.86 -12.02 -6.09
CA SER A 238 1.08 -10.84 -5.24
C SER A 238 1.77 -11.21 -3.93
N SER A 239 1.25 -12.23 -3.22
CA SER A 239 1.82 -12.70 -1.95
C SER A 239 3.24 -13.24 -2.12
N LYS A 240 3.48 -14.04 -3.17
CA LYS A 240 4.82 -14.60 -3.46
C LYS A 240 5.84 -13.49 -3.69
N TYR A 241 5.47 -12.46 -4.47
CA TYR A 241 6.34 -11.31 -4.69
C TYR A 241 6.69 -10.61 -3.38
N LEU A 242 5.68 -10.33 -2.53
CA LEU A 242 5.89 -9.68 -1.24
C LEU A 242 6.73 -10.54 -0.29
N GLN A 243 6.47 -11.85 -0.19
CA GLN A 243 7.29 -12.76 0.62
C GLN A 243 8.77 -12.74 0.23
N GLN A 244 9.07 -12.57 -1.05
CA GLN A 244 10.45 -12.54 -1.57
C GLN A 244 11.15 -11.19 -1.38
N ARG A 245 10.40 -10.10 -1.25
CA ARG A 245 10.94 -8.73 -1.33
C ARG A 245 10.79 -7.91 -0.07
N LEU A 246 9.82 -8.23 0.81
CA LEU A 246 9.63 -7.48 2.04
C LEU A 246 10.79 -7.70 3.03
N PRO A 247 11.35 -6.63 3.61
CA PRO A 247 12.51 -6.70 4.51
C PRO A 247 12.10 -7.10 5.95
N LEU A 248 11.19 -8.06 6.12
CA LEU A 248 10.70 -8.48 7.44
C LEU A 248 11.72 -9.32 8.25
N LYS A 249 12.92 -9.56 7.71
CA LYS A 249 14.07 -10.12 8.45
C LYS A 249 15.08 -9.05 8.85
N ASN A 250 14.83 -7.78 8.52
CA ASN A 250 15.74 -6.70 8.82
C ASN A 250 15.68 -6.34 10.31
N GLU A 251 16.77 -6.53 11.02
CA GLU A 251 16.86 -6.29 12.46
C GLU A 251 16.70 -4.82 12.82
N PHE A 252 17.23 -3.90 12.01
CA PHE A 252 17.06 -2.47 12.24
C PHE A 252 15.57 -2.09 12.18
N LEU A 253 14.85 -2.52 11.14
CA LEU A 253 13.41 -2.24 11.00
C LEU A 253 12.59 -2.89 12.12
N PHE A 254 12.98 -4.07 12.58
CA PHE A 254 12.34 -4.69 13.73
C PHE A 254 12.57 -3.89 15.01
N ASN A 255 13.80 -3.47 15.29
CA ASN A 255 14.14 -2.83 16.54
C ASN A 255 13.76 -1.35 16.61
N VAL A 256 13.70 -0.62 15.49
CA VAL A 256 13.30 0.80 15.48
C VAL A 256 11.87 1.04 15.96
N GLN A 257 11.03 0.01 15.99
CA GLN A 257 9.68 0.06 16.55
C GLN A 257 9.66 0.45 18.05
N CYS A 258 10.76 0.23 18.78
CA CYS A 258 10.87 0.65 20.18
C CYS A 258 10.75 2.17 20.37
N LEU A 259 10.89 2.96 19.29
CA LEU A 259 10.73 4.40 19.30
C LEU A 259 9.27 4.85 19.22
N THR A 260 8.32 3.93 18.96
CA THR A 260 6.88 4.20 18.94
C THR A 260 6.42 4.64 20.35
N PRO A 261 5.83 5.83 20.51
CA PRO A 261 5.46 6.35 21.84
C PRO A 261 4.51 5.42 22.63
N SER A 262 3.55 4.79 21.94
CA SER A 262 2.61 3.84 22.58
C SER A 262 3.29 2.58 23.14
N LYS A 263 4.51 2.27 22.71
CA LYS A 263 5.32 1.13 23.20
C LYS A 263 6.21 1.50 24.39
N LYS A 264 6.11 2.72 24.96
CA LYS A 264 6.93 3.20 26.08
C LYS A 264 6.99 2.18 27.22
N GLY A 265 5.85 1.63 27.63
CA GLY A 265 5.73 0.71 28.77
C GLY A 265 6.07 -0.76 28.45
N ASN A 266 6.36 -1.12 27.19
CA ASN A 266 6.66 -2.50 26.83
C ASN A 266 8.10 -2.88 27.24
N ALA A 267 8.26 -3.93 28.03
CA ALA A 267 9.56 -4.39 28.55
C ALA A 267 10.53 -4.83 27.44
N GLU A 268 10.03 -5.42 26.34
CA GLU A 268 10.85 -5.86 25.19
C GLU A 268 11.60 -4.71 24.54
N THR A 269 11.07 -3.50 24.61
CA THR A 269 11.70 -2.31 23.99
C THR A 269 13.05 -1.94 24.60
N ASN A 270 13.38 -2.44 25.81
CA ASN A 270 14.70 -2.26 26.41
C ASN A 270 15.80 -3.04 25.67
N GLN A 271 15.50 -4.27 25.26
CA GLN A 271 16.40 -5.05 24.43
C GLN A 271 16.45 -4.48 23.01
N MET A 272 15.31 -4.08 22.46
CA MET A 272 15.24 -3.51 21.12
C MET A 272 16.09 -2.24 20.97
N ILE A 273 16.05 -1.32 21.95
CA ILE A 273 16.86 -0.09 21.89
C ILE A 273 18.36 -0.40 22.00
N HIS A 274 18.75 -1.38 22.77
CA HIS A 274 20.14 -1.82 22.88
C HIS A 274 20.65 -2.38 21.54
N VAL A 275 19.89 -3.29 20.91
CA VAL A 275 20.23 -3.84 19.60
C VAL A 275 20.24 -2.75 18.53
N LEU A 276 19.28 -1.81 18.58
CA LEU A 276 19.23 -0.66 17.68
C LEU A 276 20.49 0.20 17.79
N ALA A 277 20.91 0.56 19.02
CA ALA A 277 22.11 1.33 19.26
C ALA A 277 23.38 0.58 18.80
N ALA A 278 23.46 -0.70 19.08
CA ALA A 278 24.59 -1.56 18.67
C ALA A 278 24.68 -1.75 17.13
N SER A 279 23.57 -1.63 16.41
CA SER A 279 23.53 -1.68 14.94
C SER A 279 24.07 -0.40 14.27
N MET A 280 24.23 0.68 15.04
CA MET A 280 24.71 1.97 14.51
C MET A 280 26.24 2.01 14.45
N PRO A 281 26.85 2.16 13.24
CA PRO A 281 28.32 2.00 13.05
C PRO A 281 29.20 2.90 13.95
N HIS A 282 28.69 4.08 14.31
CA HIS A 282 29.44 5.04 15.12
C HIS A 282 29.31 4.83 16.63
N LEU A 283 28.33 4.06 17.09
CA LEU A 283 27.95 3.88 18.49
C LEU A 283 28.28 2.47 19.00
N ALA A 284 28.34 1.49 18.10
CA ALA A 284 28.44 0.07 18.42
C ALA A 284 29.72 -0.31 19.20
N SER A 285 30.80 0.43 19.10
CA SER A 285 32.09 0.13 19.73
C SER A 285 32.25 0.73 21.14
N ASP A 286 31.39 1.62 21.58
CA ASP A 286 31.45 2.25 22.90
C ASP A 286 30.48 1.57 23.87
N LEU A 287 31.00 0.61 24.65
CA LEU A 287 30.21 -0.13 25.63
C LEU A 287 29.64 0.77 26.72
N ARG A 288 30.34 1.83 27.13
CA ARG A 288 29.84 2.75 28.16
C ARG A 288 28.65 3.54 27.64
N PHE A 289 28.72 3.93 26.36
CA PHE A 289 27.59 4.59 25.71
C PHE A 289 26.37 3.66 25.64
N LEU A 290 26.55 2.39 25.24
CA LEU A 290 25.46 1.40 25.17
C LEU A 290 24.81 1.15 26.55
N ASP A 291 25.60 1.07 27.61
CA ASP A 291 25.10 0.95 28.98
C ASP A 291 24.31 2.19 29.40
N SER A 292 24.80 3.38 29.06
CA SER A 292 24.11 4.64 29.33
C SER A 292 22.76 4.71 28.60
N VAL A 293 22.70 4.33 27.31
CA VAL A 293 21.46 4.24 26.55
C VAL A 293 20.46 3.28 27.20
N SER A 294 20.92 2.11 27.63
CA SER A 294 20.07 1.12 28.27
C SER A 294 19.51 1.62 29.61
N THR A 295 20.33 2.35 30.39
CA THR A 295 19.93 2.96 31.66
C THR A 295 18.93 4.10 31.42
N GLU A 296 19.21 5.01 30.50
CA GLU A 296 18.32 6.12 30.15
C GLU A 296 16.98 5.61 29.59
N ARG A 297 16.98 4.50 28.84
CA ARG A 297 15.75 3.86 28.36
C ARG A 297 14.86 3.36 29.50
N ARG A 298 15.43 2.73 30.52
CA ARG A 298 14.68 2.29 31.71
C ARG A 298 14.11 3.47 32.47
N LEU A 299 14.92 4.53 32.66
CA LEU A 299 14.45 5.78 33.27
C LEU A 299 13.29 6.39 32.47
N TYR A 300 13.42 6.45 31.14
CA TYR A 300 12.34 6.93 30.26
C TYR A 300 11.05 6.11 30.44
N GLN A 301 11.13 4.79 30.53
CA GLN A 301 9.97 3.95 30.75
C GLN A 301 9.24 4.26 32.06
N ALA A 302 9.99 4.49 33.13
CA ALA A 302 9.48 4.74 34.47
C ALA A 302 9.08 6.22 34.68
N ASP A 303 9.46 7.12 33.78
CA ASP A 303 9.28 8.55 33.95
C ASP A 303 7.80 8.95 33.89
N ALA A 304 7.26 9.37 35.04
CA ALA A 304 5.88 9.83 35.18
C ALA A 304 5.63 11.22 34.54
N ASP A 305 6.68 12.01 34.36
CA ASP A 305 6.57 13.35 33.71
C ASP A 305 6.21 13.21 32.21
N ILE A 306 6.41 12.03 31.64
CA ILE A 306 6.07 11.71 30.25
C ILE A 306 4.69 11.05 30.21
N SER A 307 3.64 11.88 30.18
CA SER A 307 2.25 11.41 30.08
C SER A 307 1.98 10.69 28.74
N PRO A 308 1.12 9.67 28.73
CA PRO A 308 0.58 9.06 27.50
C PRO A 308 -0.03 10.08 26.54
N ASP A 309 -0.62 11.16 27.05
CA ASP A 309 -1.24 12.24 26.26
C ASP A 309 -0.24 12.97 25.35
N TRP A 310 1.06 12.83 25.61
CA TRP A 310 2.09 13.40 24.72
C TRP A 310 2.11 12.75 23.33
N ALA A 311 1.55 11.54 23.21
CA ALA A 311 1.47 10.81 21.97
C ALA A 311 0.18 11.07 21.19
N VAL A 312 -0.78 11.81 21.77
CA VAL A 312 -2.10 12.07 21.20
C VAL A 312 -2.29 13.56 20.93
N THR A 313 -2.89 13.92 19.81
CA THR A 313 -3.30 15.30 19.52
C THR A 313 -4.66 15.61 20.15
N HIS A 314 -5.02 16.90 20.24
CA HIS A 314 -6.34 17.34 20.75
C HIS A 314 -7.55 16.75 20.01
N ASP A 315 -7.34 16.33 18.75
CA ASP A 315 -8.40 15.75 17.90
C ASP A 315 -8.27 14.22 17.82
N ASP A 316 -7.78 13.56 18.87
CA ASP A 316 -7.53 12.12 18.96
C ASP A 316 -6.60 11.56 17.87
N GLY A 317 -5.85 12.42 17.20
CA GLY A 317 -4.81 12.05 16.25
C GLY A 317 -3.51 11.63 16.94
N VAL A 318 -2.60 11.01 16.19
CA VAL A 318 -1.27 10.61 16.67
C VAL A 318 -0.29 11.75 16.46
N VAL A 319 0.44 12.13 17.51
CA VAL A 319 1.53 13.12 17.41
C VAL A 319 2.67 12.52 16.57
N PRO A 320 3.21 13.24 15.55
CA PRO A 320 4.38 12.81 14.82
C PRO A 320 5.54 12.44 15.76
N VAL A 321 6.19 11.32 15.47
CA VAL A 321 7.22 10.73 16.35
C VAL A 321 8.40 11.67 16.60
N ASP A 322 8.78 12.45 15.61
CA ASP A 322 9.82 13.49 15.71
C ASP A 322 9.43 14.59 16.71
N LYS A 323 8.19 15.05 16.67
CA LYS A 323 7.66 16.05 17.63
C LYS A 323 7.57 15.49 19.04
N TYR A 324 7.14 14.23 19.18
CA TYR A 324 7.12 13.55 20.48
C TYR A 324 8.52 13.48 21.09
N TRP A 325 9.50 12.98 20.34
CA TRP A 325 10.87 12.87 20.83
C TRP A 325 11.56 14.22 20.98
N ALA A 326 11.21 15.23 20.18
CA ALA A 326 11.65 16.61 20.40
C ALA A 326 11.19 17.09 21.78
N ARG A 327 9.95 16.84 22.19
CA ARG A 327 9.43 17.18 23.52
C ARG A 327 10.17 16.40 24.62
N VAL A 328 10.39 15.10 24.46
CA VAL A 328 11.19 14.30 25.41
C VAL A 328 12.60 14.87 25.59
N SER A 329 13.23 15.39 24.53
CA SER A 329 14.57 15.97 24.58
C SER A 329 14.68 17.25 25.40
N THR A 330 13.55 17.91 25.71
CA THR A 330 13.54 19.11 26.56
C THR A 330 13.61 18.83 28.05
N LEU A 331 13.38 17.57 28.45
CA LEU A 331 13.42 17.18 29.87
C LEU A 331 14.82 17.32 30.47
N ARG A 332 14.87 17.81 31.69
CA ARG A 332 16.12 18.03 32.44
C ARG A 332 16.11 17.23 33.74
N ASP A 333 17.30 16.85 34.18
CA ASP A 333 17.52 16.31 35.53
C ASP A 333 17.52 17.42 36.60
N GLY A 334 17.65 17.01 37.86
CA GLY A 334 17.71 17.97 38.99
C GLY A 334 18.90 18.93 38.95
N LEU A 335 19.89 18.69 38.09
CA LEU A 335 21.07 19.54 37.87
C LEU A 335 20.97 20.42 36.63
N GLY A 336 19.87 20.29 35.86
CA GLY A 336 19.65 21.03 34.62
C GLY A 336 20.25 20.40 33.37
N ASN A 337 20.85 19.21 33.46
CA ASN A 337 21.38 18.49 32.30
C ASN A 337 20.26 17.77 31.52
N PRO A 338 20.46 17.52 30.21
CA PRO A 338 19.51 16.71 29.45
C PRO A 338 19.30 15.31 30.08
N LYS A 339 18.05 14.98 30.42
CA LYS A 339 17.70 13.73 31.17
C LYS A 339 18.01 12.46 30.38
N TYR A 340 17.96 12.53 29.02
CA TYR A 340 18.10 11.39 28.11
C TYR A 340 19.12 11.67 26.98
N ALA A 341 20.29 12.22 27.32
CA ALA A 341 21.26 12.68 26.34
C ALA A 341 21.73 11.57 25.38
N ASN A 342 22.08 10.39 25.91
CA ASN A 342 22.59 9.27 25.12
C ASN A 342 21.46 8.58 24.33
N LEU A 343 20.31 8.39 24.95
CA LEU A 343 19.11 7.84 24.27
C LEU A 343 18.72 8.71 23.08
N MET A 344 18.76 10.05 23.23
CA MET A 344 18.42 10.97 22.15
C MET A 344 19.39 10.94 20.96
N VAL A 345 20.65 10.55 21.16
CA VAL A 345 21.60 10.31 20.05
C VAL A 345 21.09 9.14 19.18
N VAL A 346 20.70 8.04 19.82
CA VAL A 346 20.16 6.86 19.11
C VAL A 346 18.84 7.18 18.41
N VAL A 347 17.93 7.87 19.11
CA VAL A 347 16.63 8.29 18.55
C VAL A 347 16.82 9.15 17.30
N LYS A 348 17.64 10.19 17.38
CA LYS A 348 17.89 11.09 16.25
C LYS A 348 18.52 10.34 15.07
N ALA A 349 19.53 9.50 15.31
CA ALA A 349 20.17 8.72 14.26
C ALA A 349 19.18 7.77 13.59
N ALA A 350 18.31 7.09 14.36
CA ALA A 350 17.32 6.17 13.82
C ALA A 350 16.22 6.88 13.02
N LEU A 351 15.73 8.02 13.49
CA LEU A 351 14.69 8.78 12.80
C LEU A 351 15.18 9.51 11.54
N CYS A 352 16.50 9.68 11.37
CA CYS A 352 17.11 10.19 10.14
C CYS A 352 17.18 9.15 9.01
N VAL A 353 16.93 7.86 9.30
CA VAL A 353 16.93 6.82 8.27
C VAL A 353 15.71 6.98 7.38
N ILE A 354 15.95 7.19 6.10
CA ILE A 354 14.91 7.41 5.09
C ILE A 354 14.19 6.07 4.84
N HIS A 355 12.85 6.06 4.97
CA HIS A 355 12.02 4.88 4.76
C HIS A 355 11.38 4.78 3.37
N GLY A 356 11.53 5.83 2.55
CA GLY A 356 10.99 5.91 1.19
C GLY A 356 11.65 7.01 0.36
N GLN A 357 11.43 6.97 -0.94
CA GLN A 357 11.98 7.95 -1.90
C GLN A 357 10.92 8.97 -2.36
N ALA A 358 9.77 9.05 -1.70
CA ALA A 358 8.66 9.90 -2.11
C ALA A 358 9.05 11.38 -2.28
N ASP A 359 9.92 11.90 -1.40
CA ASP A 359 10.42 13.28 -1.48
C ASP A 359 11.35 13.49 -2.66
N VAL A 360 12.22 12.50 -2.96
CA VAL A 360 13.13 12.52 -4.11
C VAL A 360 12.33 12.48 -5.41
N GLU A 361 11.30 11.63 -5.47
CA GLU A 361 10.42 11.51 -6.64
C GLU A 361 9.60 12.78 -6.88
N ARG A 362 9.10 13.42 -5.82
CA ARG A 362 8.46 14.74 -5.91
C ARG A 362 9.40 15.78 -6.46
N GLY A 363 10.65 15.82 -6.00
CA GLY A 363 11.70 16.71 -6.50
C GLY A 363 11.97 16.51 -7.98
N PHE A 364 12.06 15.26 -8.45
CA PHE A 364 12.22 14.96 -9.88
C PHE A 364 10.99 15.33 -10.70
N SER A 365 9.78 15.13 -10.17
CA SER A 365 8.54 15.53 -10.85
C SER A 365 8.45 17.04 -11.01
N LEU A 366 8.81 17.81 -9.98
CA LEU A 366 8.87 19.28 -10.05
C LEU A 366 9.92 19.76 -11.05
N ASN A 367 11.13 19.18 -11.06
CA ASN A 367 12.16 19.52 -12.05
C ASN A 367 11.71 19.22 -13.48
N LYS A 368 11.01 18.12 -13.70
CA LYS A 368 10.48 17.78 -15.02
C LYS A 368 9.48 18.83 -15.52
N HIS A 369 8.57 19.31 -14.67
CA HIS A 369 7.65 20.39 -15.03
C HIS A 369 8.37 21.69 -15.37
N ILE A 370 9.43 22.03 -14.62
CA ILE A 370 10.22 23.24 -14.90
C ILE A 370 10.97 23.14 -16.24
N VAL A 371 11.46 21.94 -16.59
CA VAL A 371 12.22 21.73 -17.84
C VAL A 371 11.30 21.59 -19.05
N ASP A 372 10.09 21.05 -18.90
CA ASP A 372 9.12 20.89 -20.01
C ASP A 372 8.36 22.20 -20.33
N GLU A 373 8.36 23.20 -19.43
CA GLU A 373 7.74 24.53 -19.62
C GLU A 373 8.75 25.63 -20.05
N GLY A 374 10.02 25.34 -20.18
CA GLY A 374 11.08 26.23 -20.65
C GLY A 374 11.52 25.91 -22.08
#